data_2a6d82c7fc1323e01ceb83647aed617a
#
_entry.id   2a6d82c7fc1323e01ceb83647aed617a
#
_cell.length_a   1.000
_cell.length_b   1.000
_cell.length_c   1.000
_cell.angle_alpha   90.00
_cell.angle_beta   90.00
_cell.angle_gamma   90.00
#
_symmetry.space_group_name_H-M   'P 1'
#
loop_
_entity.id
_entity.type
_entity.pdbx_description
1 polymer ?
#
loop_
_entity_poly.entity_id
_entity_poly.type
_entity_poly.pdbx_seq_one_letter_code
_entity_poly.pdbx_strand_id
1 'polypeptide(L)'
;NGFKRFLHNDLLALERAFCQNTGPHVVATEGVFSMDGDSPPMAELVALCQQNQAPLLLDDAHGLGVVGHEGAGTMSSQGLENAQLQCLMANFGKALGAQGGFLAADAVTIDYLRQTSRHYIYSTALSPGYCEGIRLAIKACRAQQWRRDKLQDNIGSFRNMAQQAGIS
;
A
#
# COMPACT_ATOMS: atom_id res chain seq x y z
N ASN A 1 -20.91 10.79 10.40
CA ASN A 1 -19.81 10.05 9.74
C ASN A 1 -19.37 10.87 8.53
N GLY A 2 -18.27 11.56 8.63
CA GLY A 2 -17.72 12.42 7.60
C GLY A 2 -16.41 11.87 7.07
N PHE A 3 -16.23 12.02 5.77
CA PHE A 3 -14.98 11.75 5.09
C PHE A 3 -14.34 13.11 4.79
N LYS A 4 -13.05 13.26 5.08
CA LYS A 4 -12.26 14.46 4.79
C LYS A 4 -11.00 14.07 4.04
N ARG A 5 -10.60 14.91 3.09
CA ARG A 5 -9.31 14.81 2.42
C ARG A 5 -8.32 15.77 3.06
N PHE A 6 -7.09 15.35 3.20
CA PHE A 6 -5.96 16.23 3.48
C PHE A 6 -5.09 16.36 2.22
N LEU A 7 -4.27 17.38 2.15
CA LEU A 7 -3.42 17.64 1.00
C LEU A 7 -2.37 16.53 0.84
N HIS A 8 -1.97 16.29 -0.40
CA HIS A 8 -1.03 15.25 -0.79
C HIS A 8 0.27 15.37 0.01
N ASN A 9 0.62 14.31 0.73
CA ASN A 9 1.81 14.20 1.60
C ASN A 9 1.99 15.33 2.64
N ASP A 10 0.92 16.11 2.94
CA ASP A 10 0.95 17.20 3.91
C ASP A 10 0.51 16.69 5.31
N LEU A 11 1.49 16.29 6.11
CA LEU A 11 1.23 15.83 7.48
C LEU A 11 0.73 16.95 8.39
N LEU A 12 1.09 18.22 8.14
CA LEU A 12 0.56 19.36 8.89
C LEU A 12 -0.94 19.55 8.62
N ALA A 13 -1.39 19.29 7.38
CA ALA A 13 -2.81 19.31 7.07
C ALA A 13 -3.55 18.16 7.79
N LEU A 14 -2.94 16.98 7.91
CA LEU A 14 -3.49 15.86 8.65
C LEU A 14 -3.56 16.16 10.15
N GLU A 15 -2.50 16.73 10.74
CA GLU A 15 -2.45 17.13 12.15
C GLU A 15 -3.56 18.17 12.47
N ARG A 16 -3.71 19.19 11.62
CA ARG A 16 -4.81 20.16 11.74
C ARG A 16 -6.18 19.48 11.67
N ALA A 17 -6.33 18.44 10.83
CA ALA A 17 -7.57 17.70 10.73
C ALA A 17 -7.89 16.94 12.02
N PHE A 18 -6.92 16.37 12.71
CA PHE A 18 -7.09 15.76 14.02
C PHE A 18 -7.53 16.80 15.07
N CYS A 19 -6.89 17.95 15.12
CA CYS A 19 -7.22 19.02 16.06
C CYS A 19 -8.64 19.60 15.86
N GLN A 20 -9.12 19.63 14.62
CA GLN A 20 -10.42 20.24 14.28
C GLN A 20 -11.62 19.31 14.47
N ASN A 21 -11.38 18.02 14.72
CA ASN A 21 -12.46 17.03 14.82
C ASN A 21 -12.34 16.27 16.12
N THR A 22 -13.45 16.17 16.83
CA THR A 22 -13.56 15.36 18.04
C THR A 22 -14.14 13.99 17.68
N GLY A 23 -13.55 12.90 18.15
CA GLY A 23 -14.01 11.55 17.94
C GLY A 23 -12.98 10.61 17.30
N PRO A 24 -13.32 9.35 17.11
CA PRO A 24 -12.39 8.38 16.55
C PRO A 24 -12.12 8.68 15.06
N HIS A 25 -10.86 8.62 14.69
CA HIS A 25 -10.39 8.81 13.32
C HIS A 25 -9.84 7.51 12.74
N VAL A 26 -9.93 7.36 11.44
CA VAL A 26 -9.22 6.36 10.65
C VAL A 26 -8.52 7.11 9.52
N VAL A 27 -7.23 6.86 9.34
CA VAL A 27 -6.45 7.44 8.25
C VAL A 27 -6.26 6.38 7.16
N ALA A 28 -6.44 6.77 5.90
CA ALA A 28 -6.17 5.91 4.76
C ALA A 28 -5.24 6.63 3.78
N THR A 29 -4.23 5.93 3.27
CA THR A 29 -3.30 6.45 2.26
C THR A 29 -2.85 5.34 1.31
N GLU A 30 -2.29 5.73 0.15
CA GLU A 30 -1.55 4.81 -0.71
C GLU A 30 -0.08 4.74 -0.26
N GLY A 31 0.58 3.60 -0.48
CA GLY A 31 2.02 3.43 -0.24
C GLY A 31 2.86 4.06 -1.34
N VAL A 32 2.47 3.82 -2.59
CA VAL A 32 2.96 4.51 -3.78
C VAL A 32 1.75 5.07 -4.49
N PHE A 33 1.73 6.39 -4.70
CA PHE A 33 0.60 7.05 -5.33
C PHE A 33 0.57 6.78 -6.83
N SER A 34 -0.60 6.37 -7.32
CA SER A 34 -0.77 5.89 -8.70
C SER A 34 -0.52 6.97 -9.77
N MET A 35 -0.78 8.23 -9.46
CA MET A 35 -0.64 9.33 -10.42
C MET A 35 0.74 9.97 -10.38
N ASP A 36 1.31 10.16 -9.20
CA ASP A 36 2.54 10.91 -8.99
C ASP A 36 3.76 10.00 -8.85
N GLY A 37 3.55 8.73 -8.46
CA GLY A 37 4.61 7.72 -8.30
C GLY A 37 5.51 7.97 -7.08
N ASP A 38 5.15 8.91 -6.24
CA ASP A 38 5.82 9.18 -4.97
C ASP A 38 5.21 8.37 -3.82
N SER A 39 5.75 8.50 -2.63
CA SER A 39 5.31 7.79 -1.42
C SER A 39 5.15 8.78 -0.26
N PRO A 40 4.22 8.52 0.67
CA PRO A 40 4.14 9.31 1.89
C PRO A 40 5.35 9.07 2.79
N PRO A 41 5.70 10.03 3.66
CA PRO A 41 6.70 9.84 4.70
C PRO A 41 6.12 8.94 5.79
N MET A 42 6.24 7.60 5.58
CA MET A 42 5.53 6.60 6.39
C MET A 42 5.92 6.62 7.86
N ALA A 43 7.18 6.89 8.19
CA ALA A 43 7.63 6.91 9.57
C ALA A 43 6.92 8.02 10.37
N GLU A 44 6.88 9.22 9.83
CA GLU A 44 6.21 10.38 10.41
C GLU A 44 4.69 10.20 10.42
N LEU A 45 4.13 9.64 9.35
CA LEU A 45 2.70 9.35 9.26
C LEU A 45 2.26 8.33 10.31
N VAL A 46 2.99 7.25 10.46
CA VAL A 46 2.74 6.21 11.49
C VAL A 46 2.82 6.83 12.88
N ALA A 47 3.87 7.63 13.17
CA ALA A 47 4.02 8.28 14.46
C ALA A 47 2.85 9.24 14.77
N LEU A 48 2.43 10.04 13.78
CA LEU A 48 1.30 10.96 13.91
C LEU A 48 -0.01 10.22 14.16
N CYS A 49 -0.25 9.13 13.45
CA CYS A 49 -1.44 8.29 13.65
C CYS A 49 -1.45 7.66 15.04
N GLN A 50 -0.32 7.12 15.51
CA GLN A 50 -0.18 6.54 16.84
C GLN A 50 -0.44 7.57 17.96
N GLN A 51 0.13 8.77 17.86
CA GLN A 51 -0.09 9.86 18.81
C GLN A 51 -1.57 10.25 18.93
N ASN A 52 -2.32 10.14 17.83
CA ASN A 52 -3.75 10.48 17.78
C ASN A 52 -4.67 9.26 17.93
N GLN A 53 -4.12 8.09 18.25
CA GLN A 53 -4.88 6.83 18.37
C GLN A 53 -5.74 6.54 17.13
N ALA A 54 -5.26 6.93 15.96
CA ALA A 54 -5.94 6.78 14.68
C ALA A 54 -5.40 5.54 13.94
N PRO A 55 -6.23 4.50 13.73
CA PRO A 55 -5.87 3.38 12.88
C PRO A 55 -5.41 3.84 11.50
N LEU A 56 -4.29 3.29 11.01
CA LEU A 56 -3.75 3.56 9.69
C LEU A 56 -4.03 2.39 8.74
N LEU A 57 -4.72 2.68 7.64
CA LEU A 57 -4.98 1.79 6.53
C LEU A 57 -4.02 2.15 5.38
N LEU A 58 -3.24 1.19 4.93
CA LEU A 58 -2.33 1.36 3.79
C LEU A 58 -2.82 0.58 2.58
N ASP A 59 -3.07 1.27 1.49
CA ASP A 59 -3.21 0.66 0.17
C ASP A 59 -1.83 0.60 -0.51
N ASP A 60 -1.23 -0.58 -0.54
CA ASP A 60 0.09 -0.80 -1.11
C ASP A 60 0.02 -1.54 -2.46
N ALA A 61 -1.06 -1.36 -3.20
CA ALA A 61 -1.27 -1.99 -4.49
C ALA A 61 -0.20 -1.64 -5.53
N HIS A 62 0.43 -0.48 -5.43
CA HIS A 62 1.53 -0.04 -6.30
C HIS A 62 2.92 -0.31 -5.72
N GLY A 63 3.05 -0.51 -4.40
CA GLY A 63 4.33 -0.80 -3.75
C GLY A 63 4.66 -2.29 -3.70
N LEU A 64 3.65 -3.15 -3.48
CA LEU A 64 3.84 -4.60 -3.39
C LEU A 64 4.47 -5.16 -4.67
N GLY A 65 5.59 -5.88 -4.52
CA GLY A 65 6.35 -6.46 -5.63
C GLY A 65 7.29 -5.47 -6.33
N VAL A 66 7.18 -4.17 -6.07
CA VAL A 66 7.93 -3.10 -6.73
C VAL A 66 9.02 -2.52 -5.83
N VAL A 67 8.69 -2.23 -4.58
CA VAL A 67 9.62 -1.64 -3.61
C VAL A 67 9.80 -2.52 -2.37
N GLY A 68 10.82 -2.22 -1.59
CA GLY A 68 11.15 -2.95 -0.36
C GLY A 68 11.92 -4.24 -0.58
N HIS A 69 12.46 -4.76 0.51
CA HIS A 69 13.19 -6.03 0.52
C HIS A 69 12.28 -7.17 0.03
N GLU A 70 12.76 -8.00 -0.89
CA GLU A 70 11.97 -9.09 -1.52
C GLU A 70 10.64 -8.62 -2.17
N GLY A 71 10.45 -7.31 -2.41
CA GLY A 71 9.20 -6.76 -2.91
C GLY A 71 8.11 -6.66 -1.85
N ALA A 72 8.47 -6.57 -0.58
CA ALA A 72 7.52 -6.54 0.54
C ALA A 72 6.73 -5.23 0.68
N GLY A 73 6.94 -4.26 -0.22
CA GLY A 73 6.13 -3.05 -0.31
C GLY A 73 6.71 -1.85 0.43
N THR A 74 5.88 -0.81 0.55
CA THR A 74 6.27 0.52 0.99
C THR A 74 6.79 0.56 2.42
N MET A 75 6.15 -0.13 3.38
CA MET A 75 6.64 -0.18 4.76
C MET A 75 8.08 -0.70 4.82
N SER A 76 8.32 -1.84 4.16
CA SER A 76 9.66 -2.44 4.08
C SER A 76 10.68 -1.53 3.39
N SER A 77 10.28 -0.77 2.37
CA SER A 77 11.17 0.15 1.67
C SER A 77 11.65 1.32 2.53
N GLN A 78 10.87 1.67 3.54
CA GLN A 78 11.18 2.73 4.51
C GLN A 78 11.66 2.19 5.86
N GLY A 79 12.01 0.90 5.95
CA GLY A 79 12.53 0.27 7.15
C GLY A 79 11.53 0.10 8.28
N LEU A 80 10.24 0.05 7.95
CA LEU A 80 9.13 -0.08 8.89
C LEU A 80 8.51 -1.47 8.84
N GLU A 81 7.81 -1.84 9.91
CA GLU A 81 7.10 -3.12 10.03
C GLU A 81 5.59 -2.96 9.77
N ASN A 82 4.99 -3.92 9.06
CA ASN A 82 3.55 -3.92 8.80
C ASN A 82 2.70 -4.03 10.08
N ALA A 83 3.27 -4.52 11.19
CA ALA A 83 2.60 -4.55 12.50
C ALA A 83 2.21 -3.16 13.03
N GLN A 84 2.78 -2.09 12.47
CA GLN A 84 2.45 -0.70 12.82
C GLN A 84 1.18 -0.20 12.11
N LEU A 85 0.65 -0.96 11.15
CA LEU A 85 -0.59 -0.67 10.43
C LEU A 85 -1.78 -1.36 11.09
N GLN A 86 -2.96 -0.73 11.04
CA GLN A 86 -4.21 -1.42 11.36
C GLN A 86 -4.60 -2.38 10.25
N CYS A 87 -4.41 -1.98 9.01
CA CYS A 87 -4.72 -2.80 7.85
C CYS A 87 -3.79 -2.48 6.69
N LEU A 88 -3.26 -3.52 6.06
CA LEU A 88 -2.58 -3.45 4.77
C LEU A 88 -3.50 -4.04 3.70
N MET A 89 -3.75 -3.29 2.63
CA MET A 89 -4.39 -3.77 1.43
C MET A 89 -3.39 -3.79 0.27
N ALA A 90 -3.42 -4.85 -0.52
CA ALA A 90 -2.73 -4.89 -1.81
C ALA A 90 -3.45 -5.81 -2.79
N ASN A 91 -3.04 -5.79 -4.05
CA ASN A 91 -3.65 -6.62 -5.09
C ASN A 91 -2.61 -7.45 -5.85
N PHE A 92 -3.10 -8.50 -6.50
CA PHE A 92 -2.28 -9.38 -7.33
C PHE A 92 -2.28 -8.97 -8.81
N GLY A 93 -3.09 -7.96 -9.19
CA GLY A 93 -3.33 -7.57 -10.58
C GLY A 93 -2.25 -6.69 -11.20
N LYS A 94 -1.29 -6.20 -10.41
CA LYS A 94 -0.23 -5.31 -10.85
C LYS A 94 1.11 -6.08 -10.98
N ALA A 95 2.05 -5.87 -10.09
CA ALA A 95 3.39 -6.48 -10.17
C ALA A 95 3.37 -8.02 -10.20
N LEU A 96 2.39 -8.65 -9.57
CA LEU A 96 2.28 -10.11 -9.52
C LEU A 96 1.59 -10.73 -10.75
N GLY A 97 1.01 -9.92 -11.65
CA GLY A 97 0.45 -10.36 -12.92
C GLY A 97 -0.73 -11.34 -12.79
N ALA A 98 -1.48 -11.28 -11.70
CA ALA A 98 -2.59 -12.17 -11.41
C ALA A 98 -3.89 -11.35 -11.19
N GLN A 99 -4.90 -11.92 -10.54
CA GLN A 99 -6.17 -11.24 -10.24
C GLN A 99 -6.49 -11.38 -8.76
N GLY A 100 -7.31 -10.44 -8.24
CA GLY A 100 -7.72 -10.45 -6.85
C GLY A 100 -6.83 -9.57 -5.98
N GLY A 101 -7.06 -9.62 -4.68
CA GLY A 101 -6.34 -8.86 -3.69
C GLY A 101 -6.46 -9.49 -2.32
N PHE A 102 -5.81 -8.88 -1.35
CA PHE A 102 -5.88 -9.31 0.04
C PHE A 102 -5.94 -8.12 0.99
N LEU A 103 -6.44 -8.41 2.17
CA LEU A 103 -6.34 -7.55 3.35
C LEU A 103 -5.57 -8.31 4.42
N ALA A 104 -4.61 -7.65 5.04
CA ALA A 104 -3.88 -8.16 6.20
C ALA A 104 -4.10 -7.20 7.37
N ALA A 105 -4.61 -7.73 8.48
CA ALA A 105 -4.91 -7.00 9.70
C ALA A 105 -4.88 -7.97 10.89
N ASP A 106 -5.15 -7.48 12.10
CA ASP A 106 -5.36 -8.34 13.26
C ASP A 106 -6.61 -9.24 13.11
N ALA A 107 -6.67 -10.30 13.92
CA ALA A 107 -7.73 -11.31 13.82
C ALA A 107 -9.13 -10.72 14.00
N VAL A 108 -9.30 -9.76 14.89
CA VAL A 108 -10.60 -9.13 15.18
C VAL A 108 -11.08 -8.33 13.98
N THR A 109 -10.20 -7.52 13.39
CA THR A 109 -10.47 -6.75 12.17
C THR A 109 -10.83 -7.67 11.01
N ILE A 110 -10.08 -8.75 10.80
CA ILE A 110 -10.36 -9.72 9.72
C ILE A 110 -11.69 -10.43 9.96
N ASP A 111 -12.00 -10.88 11.16
CA ASP A 111 -13.28 -11.52 11.45
C ASP A 111 -14.46 -10.55 11.23
N TYR A 112 -14.33 -9.30 11.66
CA TYR A 112 -15.35 -8.28 11.40
C TYR A 112 -15.56 -8.08 9.89
N LEU A 113 -14.47 -7.94 9.10
CA LEU A 113 -14.56 -7.76 7.65
C LEU A 113 -15.17 -8.98 6.95
N ARG A 114 -14.84 -10.19 7.37
CA ARG A 114 -15.44 -11.43 6.83
C ARG A 114 -16.95 -11.49 7.03
N GLN A 115 -17.47 -10.94 8.16
CA GLN A 115 -18.88 -10.94 8.48
C GLN A 115 -19.66 -9.76 7.86
N THR A 116 -18.98 -8.67 7.52
CA THR A 116 -19.64 -7.42 7.11
C THR A 116 -19.32 -6.97 5.69
N SER A 117 -18.21 -7.40 5.11
CA SER A 117 -17.81 -7.02 3.76
C SER A 117 -18.69 -7.69 2.70
N ARG A 118 -19.62 -6.94 2.15
CA ARG A 118 -20.57 -7.45 1.13
C ARG A 118 -19.85 -7.99 -0.10
N HIS A 119 -18.78 -7.35 -0.55
CA HIS A 119 -18.00 -7.83 -1.69
C HIS A 119 -17.32 -9.17 -1.42
N TYR A 120 -16.86 -9.41 -0.20
CA TYR A 120 -16.30 -10.71 0.19
C TYR A 120 -17.39 -11.78 0.29
N ILE A 121 -18.49 -11.48 0.99
CA ILE A 121 -19.58 -12.44 1.27
C ILE A 121 -20.25 -12.93 -0.02
N TYR A 122 -20.46 -12.03 -0.99
CA TYR A 122 -21.21 -12.32 -2.22
C TYR A 122 -20.32 -12.62 -3.43
N SER A 123 -19.00 -12.75 -3.26
CA SER A 123 -18.09 -13.11 -4.34
C SER A 123 -17.74 -14.60 -4.28
N THR A 124 -17.72 -15.23 -5.45
CA THR A 124 -17.25 -16.63 -5.58
C THR A 124 -15.74 -16.66 -5.34
N ALA A 125 -15.29 -17.69 -4.60
CA ALA A 125 -13.87 -17.92 -4.34
C ALA A 125 -13.07 -18.14 -5.65
N LEU A 126 -11.80 -17.75 -5.62
CA LEU A 126 -10.86 -18.04 -6.69
C LEU A 126 -10.66 -19.56 -6.83
N SER A 127 -10.43 -20.03 -8.06
CA SER A 127 -10.16 -21.45 -8.28
C SER A 127 -8.82 -21.87 -7.62
N PRO A 128 -8.69 -23.12 -7.16
CA PRO A 128 -7.46 -23.61 -6.54
C PRO A 128 -6.23 -23.47 -7.44
N GLY A 129 -6.37 -23.75 -8.74
CA GLY A 129 -5.28 -23.59 -9.72
C GLY A 129 -4.82 -22.13 -9.84
N TYR A 130 -5.75 -21.19 -9.75
CA TYR A 130 -5.44 -19.77 -9.76
C TYR A 130 -4.70 -19.32 -8.49
N CYS A 131 -5.13 -19.81 -7.33
CA CYS A 131 -4.45 -19.56 -6.06
C CYS A 131 -3.01 -20.10 -6.07
N GLU A 132 -2.78 -21.26 -6.69
CA GLU A 132 -1.42 -21.80 -6.85
C GLU A 132 -0.57 -20.90 -7.78
N GLY A 133 -1.14 -20.38 -8.85
CA GLY A 133 -0.47 -19.40 -9.72
C GLY A 133 -0.03 -18.15 -8.94
N ILE A 134 -0.91 -17.59 -8.08
CA ILE A 134 -0.59 -16.46 -7.19
C ILE A 134 0.56 -16.83 -6.24
N ARG A 135 0.50 -18.02 -5.63
CA ARG A 135 1.55 -18.50 -4.72
C ARG A 135 2.92 -18.59 -5.41
N LEU A 136 2.96 -19.06 -6.65
CA LEU A 136 4.19 -19.10 -7.46
C LEU A 136 4.67 -17.70 -7.84
N ALA A 137 3.76 -16.79 -8.19
CA ALA A 137 4.10 -15.39 -8.49
C ALA A 137 4.73 -14.69 -7.27
N ILE A 138 4.20 -14.90 -6.07
CA ILE A 138 4.78 -14.39 -4.82
C ILE A 138 6.18 -14.96 -4.60
N LYS A 139 6.38 -16.26 -4.78
CA LYS A 139 7.71 -16.89 -4.66
C LYS A 139 8.70 -16.31 -5.67
N ALA A 140 8.29 -16.14 -6.92
CA ALA A 140 9.12 -15.55 -7.95
C ALA A 140 9.45 -14.07 -7.63
N CYS A 141 8.49 -13.30 -7.16
CA CYS A 141 8.68 -11.92 -6.72
C CYS A 141 9.75 -11.82 -5.64
N ARG A 142 9.67 -12.66 -4.62
CA ARG A 142 10.66 -12.70 -3.53
C ARG A 142 12.05 -13.08 -4.01
N ALA A 143 12.17 -14.09 -4.85
CA ALA A 143 13.45 -14.65 -5.29
C ALA A 143 14.15 -13.83 -6.40
N GLN A 144 13.41 -13.04 -7.16
CA GLN A 144 13.93 -12.40 -8.39
C GLN A 144 14.17 -10.91 -8.20
N GLN A 145 15.12 -10.54 -7.34
CA GLN A 145 15.51 -9.13 -7.11
C GLN A 145 15.91 -8.42 -8.40
N TRP A 146 16.57 -9.10 -9.32
CA TRP A 146 17.03 -8.53 -10.59
C TRP A 146 15.93 -7.83 -11.40
N ARG A 147 14.66 -8.21 -11.22
CA ARG A 147 13.53 -7.55 -11.89
C ARG A 147 13.30 -6.14 -11.36
N ARG A 148 13.42 -5.96 -10.04
CA ARG A 148 13.30 -4.65 -9.39
C ARG A 148 14.49 -3.76 -9.74
N ASP A 149 15.71 -4.35 -9.75
CA ASP A 149 16.92 -3.65 -10.16
C ASP A 149 16.76 -3.14 -11.61
N LYS A 150 16.32 -4.02 -12.52
CA LYS A 150 16.06 -3.65 -13.92
C LYS A 150 14.98 -2.58 -14.06
N LEU A 151 13.94 -2.61 -13.22
CA LEU A 151 12.89 -1.58 -13.20
C LEU A 151 13.49 -0.22 -12.79
N GLN A 152 14.34 -0.19 -11.75
CA GLN A 152 14.99 1.04 -11.30
C GLN A 152 15.94 1.61 -12.38
N ASP A 153 16.71 0.77 -13.06
CA ASP A 153 17.55 1.16 -14.19
C ASP A 153 16.72 1.79 -15.31
N ASN A 154 15.58 1.17 -15.64
CA ASN A 154 14.69 1.68 -16.68
C ASN A 154 14.07 3.03 -16.29
N ILE A 155 13.64 3.18 -15.01
CA ILE A 155 13.11 4.45 -14.49
C ILE A 155 14.19 5.54 -14.57
N GLY A 156 15.41 5.25 -14.11
CA GLY A 156 16.53 6.19 -14.18
C GLY A 156 16.85 6.60 -15.63
N SER A 157 16.90 5.64 -16.53
CA SER A 157 17.15 5.89 -17.96
C SER A 157 16.05 6.76 -18.58
N PHE A 158 14.77 6.45 -18.29
CA PHE A 158 13.64 7.21 -18.80
C PHE A 158 13.67 8.66 -18.29
N ARG A 159 13.86 8.85 -16.98
CA ARG A 159 13.93 10.20 -16.39
C ARG A 159 15.07 11.03 -16.96
N ASN A 160 16.24 10.44 -17.12
CA ASN A 160 17.39 11.12 -17.73
C ASN A 160 17.11 11.56 -19.18
N MET A 161 16.49 10.68 -19.98
CA MET A 161 16.13 11.01 -21.36
C MET A 161 15.04 12.09 -21.42
N ALA A 162 14.03 12.01 -20.56
CA ALA A 162 12.98 13.03 -20.47
C ALA A 162 13.56 14.40 -20.11
N GLN A 163 14.44 14.47 -19.11
CA GLN A 163 15.11 15.70 -18.73
C GLN A 163 15.96 16.28 -19.86
N GLN A 164 16.71 15.45 -20.58
CA GLN A 164 17.50 15.89 -21.75
C GLN A 164 16.60 16.41 -22.89
N ALA A 165 15.39 15.89 -23.00
CA ALA A 165 14.39 16.33 -23.97
C ALA A 165 13.58 17.56 -23.50
N GLY A 166 13.86 18.10 -22.30
CA GLY A 166 13.13 19.24 -21.73
C GLY A 166 11.72 18.90 -21.26
N ILE A 167 11.45 17.62 -20.98
CA ILE A 167 10.17 17.14 -20.42
C ILE A 167 10.35 17.00 -18.91
N SER A 168 9.52 17.71 -18.14
CA SER A 168 9.50 17.66 -16.67
C SER A 168 8.31 16.87 -16.14
#